data_796f1dbc8afb4419e169f4eda99f28e1
#
_entry.id   796f1dbc8afb4419e169f4eda99f28e1
#
_cell.length_a   1.000
_cell.length_b   1.000
_cell.length_c   1.000
_cell.angle_alpha   90.00
_cell.angle_beta   90.00
_cell.angle_gamma   90.00
#
_symmetry.space_group_name_H-M   'P 1'
#
loop_
_entity.id
_entity.type
_entity.pdbx_description
1 polymer ?
#
loop_
_entity_poly.entity_id
_entity_poly.type
_entity_poly.pdbx_seq_one_letter_code
_entity_poly.pdbx_strand_id
1 'polypeptide(L)'
;MVKITFMGAGSTIFARNVLGDCMCTPILQDAVIALYDIDQVRLSDSELILNAINKNVNEGRADIKTYLGVENRKEALSGATFVVNAIQVGGYDPCTITDFEIPKKYGLKQTIADTLGIGGIMRGLRTIPVMEDFARDMEEVCPDAYFLNYTNPMAILTGYMQRYTSIKTIGLCHSVQVCSETLLKGLDMEDKLEGRTELIAGINHMAWLLKLHDREGNDLYPIIRQKAYEKNQSTKHKDMVRFEYINHLGYYCTESSEHNAEYNPLFIKSKYPEMIDEFQIPLDEYPRRCIKQINEWEEEKNSIHNNGQITHARSHEYASYIMEAILTNKPYKIGASVLNRGLIDNLPVDACVEVPCLVDGSGITPCHVGPLPTQLAAMNMTNINPQLLTIEAARNRDRKTIYQAAMLDPHTAAELNIKDICSMVDELIAAHGDYMNMYQ
;
A
#
# COMPACT_ATOMS: atom_id res chain seq x y z
N MET A 1 -9.46 26.45 10.20
CA MET A 1 -9.29 25.28 11.10
C MET A 1 -8.99 24.09 10.20
N VAL A 2 -7.99 23.28 10.53
CA VAL A 2 -7.64 22.10 9.74
C VAL A 2 -8.70 21.02 9.96
N LYS A 3 -9.20 20.41 8.88
CA LYS A 3 -10.09 19.25 8.96
C LYS A 3 -9.41 18.05 8.29
N ILE A 4 -9.34 16.94 9.02
CA ILE A 4 -8.81 15.67 8.56
C ILE A 4 -9.96 14.67 8.49
N THR A 5 -10.27 14.18 7.29
CA THR A 5 -11.28 13.13 7.11
C THR A 5 -10.59 11.80 6.89
N PHE A 6 -10.97 10.79 7.67
CA PHE A 6 -10.43 9.44 7.56
C PHE A 6 -11.50 8.52 6.95
N MET A 7 -11.26 8.08 5.70
CA MET A 7 -12.12 7.18 4.95
C MET A 7 -11.71 5.72 5.23
N GLY A 8 -12.64 4.93 5.76
CA GLY A 8 -12.36 3.58 6.25
C GLY A 8 -11.87 3.59 7.70
N ALA A 9 -12.49 4.43 8.54
CA ALA A 9 -12.12 4.57 9.96
C ALA A 9 -12.33 3.29 10.77
N GLY A 10 -13.09 2.32 10.27
CA GLY A 10 -13.17 0.96 10.84
C GLY A 10 -11.86 0.15 10.77
N SER A 11 -10.81 0.65 10.10
CA SER A 11 -9.44 0.12 10.22
C SER A 11 -8.80 0.61 11.53
N THR A 12 -9.35 0.24 12.65
CA THR A 12 -9.19 0.82 13.98
C THR A 12 -7.74 1.04 14.40
N ILE A 13 -6.86 0.05 14.21
CA ILE A 13 -5.43 0.17 14.56
C ILE A 13 -4.74 1.22 13.68
N PHE A 14 -5.02 1.23 12.38
CA PHE A 14 -4.39 2.17 11.46
C PHE A 14 -4.93 3.59 11.68
N ALA A 15 -6.25 3.75 11.86
CA ALA A 15 -6.86 5.03 12.20
C ALA A 15 -6.28 5.59 13.53
N ARG A 16 -6.11 4.73 14.56
CA ARG A 16 -5.45 5.08 15.81
C ARG A 16 -4.02 5.61 15.59
N ASN A 17 -3.23 4.92 14.80
CA ASN A 17 -1.84 5.32 14.57
C ASN A 17 -1.75 6.67 13.85
N VAL A 18 -2.42 6.82 12.72
CA VAL A 18 -2.40 8.05 11.92
C VAL A 18 -2.98 9.25 12.69
N LEU A 19 -4.16 9.10 13.28
CA LEU A 19 -4.85 10.21 13.94
C LEU A 19 -4.28 10.48 15.35
N GLY A 20 -3.79 9.46 16.03
CA GLY A 20 -3.00 9.61 17.25
C GLY A 20 -1.74 10.44 17.01
N ASP A 21 -1.00 10.18 15.93
CA ASP A 21 0.14 10.99 15.52
C ASP A 21 -0.24 12.44 15.22
N CYS A 22 -1.40 12.67 14.60
CA CYS A 22 -1.93 14.02 14.38
C CYS A 22 -2.17 14.74 15.72
N MET A 23 -2.76 14.06 16.71
CA MET A 23 -2.99 14.62 18.05
C MET A 23 -1.68 14.91 18.81
N CYS A 24 -0.59 14.19 18.52
CA CYS A 24 0.74 14.45 19.05
C CYS A 24 1.48 15.58 18.30
N THR A 25 0.97 16.06 17.16
CA THR A 25 1.63 17.05 16.30
C THR A 25 1.08 18.44 16.59
N PRO A 26 1.87 19.40 17.10
CA PRO A 26 1.38 20.69 17.60
C PRO A 26 0.45 21.46 16.68
N ILE A 27 0.76 21.52 15.38
CA ILE A 27 -0.06 22.25 14.38
C ILE A 27 -1.41 21.54 14.05
N LEU A 28 -1.58 20.26 14.44
CA LEU A 28 -2.75 19.45 14.16
C LEU A 28 -3.61 19.17 15.41
N GLN A 29 -3.16 19.56 16.59
CA GLN A 29 -3.84 19.25 17.87
C GLN A 29 -5.28 19.76 17.96
N ASP A 30 -5.58 20.90 17.34
CA ASP A 30 -6.92 21.51 17.32
C ASP A 30 -7.72 21.14 16.06
N ALA A 31 -7.33 20.08 15.34
CA ALA A 31 -8.00 19.70 14.11
C ALA A 31 -9.42 19.17 14.36
N VAL A 32 -10.30 19.38 13.37
CA VAL A 32 -11.54 18.61 13.26
C VAL A 32 -11.20 17.27 12.62
N ILE A 33 -11.51 16.18 13.30
CA ILE A 33 -11.27 14.81 12.84
C ILE A 33 -12.63 14.19 12.48
N ALA A 34 -12.86 13.95 11.19
CA ALA A 34 -14.05 13.29 10.67
C ALA A 34 -13.77 11.82 10.41
N LEU A 35 -14.39 10.93 11.15
CA LEU A 35 -14.28 9.47 11.00
C LEU A 35 -15.42 8.98 10.11
N TYR A 36 -15.12 8.44 8.95
CA TYR A 36 -16.12 7.88 8.03
C TYR A 36 -15.93 6.38 7.86
N ASP A 37 -17.02 5.63 8.01
CA ASP A 37 -17.07 4.20 7.67
C ASP A 37 -18.50 3.77 7.30
N ILE A 38 -18.62 2.58 6.71
CA ILE A 38 -19.89 1.91 6.43
C ILE A 38 -20.28 0.88 7.51
N ASP A 39 -19.35 0.54 8.41
CA ASP A 39 -19.54 -0.40 9.51
C ASP A 39 -19.69 0.36 10.83
N GLN A 40 -20.90 0.33 11.39
CA GLN A 40 -21.24 1.03 12.64
C GLN A 40 -20.40 0.57 13.82
N VAL A 41 -20.16 -0.74 13.94
CA VAL A 41 -19.46 -1.30 15.11
C VAL A 41 -18.01 -0.86 15.10
N ARG A 42 -17.32 -1.04 13.97
CA ARG A 42 -15.92 -0.64 13.78
C ARG A 42 -15.74 0.87 13.92
N LEU A 43 -16.67 1.66 13.39
CA LEU A 43 -16.63 3.12 13.51
C LEU A 43 -16.73 3.54 14.97
N SER A 44 -17.65 2.94 15.75
CA SER A 44 -17.80 3.21 17.18
C SER A 44 -16.56 2.81 18.00
N ASP A 45 -15.93 1.68 17.66
CA ASP A 45 -14.68 1.25 18.29
C ASP A 45 -13.56 2.27 18.06
N SER A 46 -13.42 2.77 16.84
CA SER A 46 -12.42 3.80 16.50
C SER A 46 -12.69 5.13 17.19
N GLU A 47 -13.95 5.54 17.26
CA GLU A 47 -14.37 6.74 18.01
C GLU A 47 -13.99 6.65 19.48
N LEU A 48 -14.26 5.51 20.12
CA LEU A 48 -13.95 5.28 21.52
C LEU A 48 -12.45 5.43 21.81
N ILE A 49 -11.61 4.77 20.99
CA ILE A 49 -10.15 4.80 21.13
C ILE A 49 -9.61 6.21 20.91
N LEU A 50 -10.03 6.86 19.83
CA LEU A 50 -9.52 8.18 19.47
C LEU A 50 -9.97 9.25 20.47
N ASN A 51 -11.17 9.17 21.04
CA ASN A 51 -11.59 10.03 22.14
C ASN A 51 -10.75 9.82 23.40
N ALA A 52 -10.37 8.58 23.72
CA ALA A 52 -9.49 8.29 24.85
C ALA A 52 -8.08 8.87 24.64
N ILE A 53 -7.50 8.70 23.45
CA ILE A 53 -6.21 9.31 23.08
C ILE A 53 -6.31 10.83 23.11
N ASN A 54 -7.34 11.42 22.53
CA ASN A 54 -7.55 12.86 22.52
C ASN A 54 -7.56 13.42 23.96
N LYS A 55 -8.27 12.75 24.86
CA LYS A 55 -8.33 13.15 26.28
C LYS A 55 -6.97 13.01 26.98
N ASN A 56 -6.29 11.86 26.79
CA ASN A 56 -5.11 11.49 27.58
C ASN A 56 -3.81 12.11 27.06
N VAL A 57 -3.72 12.39 25.76
CA VAL A 57 -2.50 12.85 25.09
C VAL A 57 -2.64 14.28 24.55
N ASN A 58 -3.86 14.70 24.20
CA ASN A 58 -4.13 15.98 23.53
C ASN A 58 -5.06 16.91 24.33
N GLU A 59 -5.28 16.64 25.61
CA GLU A 59 -6.14 17.47 26.50
C GLU A 59 -7.56 17.72 25.97
N GLY A 60 -8.06 16.85 25.09
CA GLY A 60 -9.38 16.97 24.48
C GLY A 60 -9.50 18.05 23.39
N ARG A 61 -8.39 18.50 22.82
CA ARG A 61 -8.35 19.67 21.91
C ARG A 61 -8.93 19.38 20.51
N ALA A 62 -8.82 18.15 20.01
CA ALA A 62 -9.40 17.79 18.72
C ALA A 62 -10.92 17.62 18.81
N ASP A 63 -11.64 18.04 17.74
CA ASP A 63 -13.09 17.84 17.60
C ASP A 63 -13.34 16.59 16.74
N ILE A 64 -13.68 15.47 17.37
CA ILE A 64 -13.87 14.17 16.72
C ILE A 64 -15.35 13.97 16.39
N LYS A 65 -15.65 13.67 15.11
CA LYS A 65 -17.01 13.44 14.59
C LYS A 65 -17.06 12.15 13.79
N THR A 66 -18.15 11.42 13.92
CA THR A 66 -18.40 10.17 13.19
C THR A 66 -19.47 10.37 12.11
N TYR A 67 -19.28 9.70 10.99
CA TYR A 67 -20.16 9.71 9.82
C TYR A 67 -20.32 8.28 9.31
N LEU A 68 -21.50 7.73 9.47
CA LEU A 68 -21.84 6.37 9.07
C LEU A 68 -22.57 6.34 7.73
N GLY A 69 -22.15 5.45 6.84
CA GLY A 69 -22.88 5.15 5.61
C GLY A 69 -22.67 6.15 4.48
N VAL A 70 -23.03 5.72 3.28
CA VAL A 70 -22.78 6.46 2.03
C VAL A 70 -23.49 7.82 2.01
N GLU A 71 -24.64 7.91 2.63
CA GLU A 71 -25.45 9.13 2.73
C GLU A 71 -24.76 10.28 3.49
N ASN A 72 -23.85 9.95 4.43
CA ASN A 72 -23.13 10.93 5.23
C ASN A 72 -21.72 11.24 4.70
N ARG A 73 -21.32 10.62 3.57
CA ARG A 73 -19.98 10.74 3.01
C ARG A 73 -19.62 12.17 2.61
N LYS A 74 -20.51 12.88 1.95
CA LYS A 74 -20.28 14.28 1.56
C LYS A 74 -20.11 15.19 2.77
N GLU A 75 -20.87 14.97 3.82
CA GLU A 75 -20.75 15.75 5.06
C GLU A 75 -19.40 15.48 5.74
N ALA A 76 -18.97 14.21 5.79
CA ALA A 76 -17.64 13.83 6.28
C ALA A 76 -16.53 14.54 5.52
N LEU A 77 -16.62 14.64 4.19
CA LEU A 77 -15.63 15.27 3.31
C LEU A 77 -15.71 16.80 3.28
N SER A 78 -16.87 17.40 3.55
CA SER A 78 -17.10 18.83 3.41
C SER A 78 -16.06 19.67 4.16
N GLY A 79 -15.33 20.51 3.43
CA GLY A 79 -14.28 21.39 3.96
C GLY A 79 -13.02 20.68 4.46
N ALA A 80 -12.80 19.42 4.11
CA ALA A 80 -11.57 18.71 4.46
C ALA A 80 -10.33 19.40 3.87
N THR A 81 -9.27 19.47 4.65
CA THR A 81 -7.93 19.89 4.21
C THR A 81 -7.13 18.68 3.77
N PHE A 82 -7.28 17.58 4.50
CA PHE A 82 -6.65 16.29 4.21
C PHE A 82 -7.68 15.18 4.31
N VAL A 83 -7.60 14.24 3.37
CA VAL A 83 -8.39 13.01 3.37
C VAL A 83 -7.43 11.83 3.40
N VAL A 84 -7.50 11.00 4.42
CA VAL A 84 -6.74 9.76 4.54
C VAL A 84 -7.63 8.61 4.09
N ASN A 85 -7.17 7.80 3.14
CA ASN A 85 -7.93 6.67 2.62
C ASN A 85 -7.30 5.34 3.01
N ALA A 86 -8.04 4.53 3.75
CA ALA A 86 -7.65 3.20 4.21
C ALA A 86 -8.81 2.19 4.10
N ILE A 87 -9.61 2.30 3.04
CA ILE A 87 -10.74 1.40 2.81
C ILE A 87 -10.29 0.02 2.33
N GLN A 88 -11.11 -0.99 2.60
CA GLN A 88 -10.98 -2.32 2.01
C GLN A 88 -12.36 -2.78 1.51
N VAL A 89 -12.62 -2.56 0.22
CA VAL A 89 -13.89 -2.93 -0.41
C VAL A 89 -14.05 -4.46 -0.42
N GLY A 90 -15.17 -4.93 0.15
CA GLY A 90 -15.47 -6.36 0.27
C GLY A 90 -14.77 -7.07 1.45
N GLY A 91 -13.90 -6.38 2.20
CA GLY A 91 -13.29 -6.89 3.43
C GLY A 91 -12.46 -8.16 3.27
N TYR A 92 -12.18 -8.81 4.40
CA TYR A 92 -11.59 -10.15 4.43
C TYR A 92 -12.61 -11.18 3.93
N ASP A 93 -13.77 -11.24 4.55
CA ASP A 93 -14.92 -12.04 4.15
C ASP A 93 -15.98 -11.11 3.49
N PRO A 94 -16.42 -11.34 2.26
CA PRO A 94 -16.12 -12.52 1.41
C PRO A 94 -14.94 -12.31 0.44
N CYS A 95 -14.53 -11.07 0.15
CA CYS A 95 -13.77 -10.81 -1.08
C CYS A 95 -12.32 -11.32 -1.02
N THR A 96 -11.60 -11.14 0.09
CA THR A 96 -10.23 -11.67 0.20
C THR A 96 -10.22 -13.20 0.18
N ILE A 97 -11.19 -13.85 0.84
CA ILE A 97 -11.35 -15.31 0.77
C ILE A 97 -11.55 -15.76 -0.67
N THR A 98 -12.43 -15.11 -1.41
CA THR A 98 -12.70 -15.39 -2.83
C THR A 98 -11.44 -15.23 -3.69
N ASP A 99 -10.65 -14.15 -3.48
CA ASP A 99 -9.41 -13.88 -4.21
C ASP A 99 -8.33 -14.97 -3.98
N PHE A 100 -8.43 -15.76 -2.93
CA PHE A 100 -7.53 -16.89 -2.65
C PHE A 100 -8.11 -18.23 -3.08
N GLU A 101 -9.35 -18.53 -2.72
CA GLU A 101 -9.93 -19.86 -2.89
C GLU A 101 -10.23 -20.20 -4.36
N ILE A 102 -10.62 -19.24 -5.19
CA ILE A 102 -10.86 -19.49 -6.61
C ILE A 102 -9.54 -19.77 -7.36
N PRO A 103 -8.48 -18.93 -7.28
CA PRO A 103 -7.21 -19.24 -7.93
C PRO A 103 -6.63 -20.60 -7.53
N LYS A 104 -6.78 -21.03 -6.26
CA LYS A 104 -6.35 -22.37 -5.81
C LYS A 104 -7.00 -23.51 -6.58
N LYS A 105 -8.26 -23.40 -6.97
CA LYS A 105 -8.96 -24.44 -7.77
C LYS A 105 -8.26 -24.67 -9.12
N TYR A 106 -7.60 -23.63 -9.64
CA TYR A 106 -6.83 -23.68 -10.88
C TYR A 106 -5.36 -24.02 -10.64
N GLY A 107 -4.94 -24.22 -9.39
CA GLY A 107 -3.56 -24.53 -9.03
C GLY A 107 -2.65 -23.31 -8.87
N LEU A 108 -3.20 -22.10 -8.96
CA LEU A 108 -2.43 -20.85 -8.75
C LEU A 108 -2.25 -20.60 -7.26
N LYS A 109 -1.01 -20.60 -6.80
CA LYS A 109 -0.64 -20.37 -5.41
C LYS A 109 -0.25 -18.93 -5.19
N GLN A 110 -0.74 -18.33 -4.10
CA GLN A 110 -0.51 -16.93 -3.76
C GLN A 110 -0.04 -16.80 -2.30
N THR A 111 0.56 -15.69 -1.96
CA THR A 111 1.01 -15.35 -0.60
C THR A 111 0.15 -14.25 0.02
N ILE A 112 0.10 -13.07 -0.59
CA ILE A 112 -0.61 -11.87 -0.10
C ILE A 112 -1.77 -11.46 -1.02
N ALA A 113 -1.58 -11.51 -2.34
CA ALA A 113 -2.61 -11.29 -3.36
C ALA A 113 -3.43 -9.99 -3.25
N ASP A 114 -2.86 -8.92 -2.68
CA ASP A 114 -3.60 -7.67 -2.43
C ASP A 114 -3.14 -6.49 -3.32
N THR A 115 -1.99 -6.62 -3.97
CA THR A 115 -1.33 -5.51 -4.70
C THR A 115 -1.07 -5.84 -6.16
N LEU A 116 -0.50 -7.00 -6.44
CA LEU A 116 -0.20 -7.50 -7.79
C LEU A 116 -0.83 -8.89 -7.97
N GLY A 117 -0.74 -9.43 -9.17
CA GLY A 117 -1.35 -10.71 -9.51
C GLY A 117 -2.87 -10.62 -9.67
N ILE A 118 -3.49 -11.78 -9.81
CA ILE A 118 -4.95 -11.86 -10.07
C ILE A 118 -5.77 -11.26 -8.89
N GLY A 119 -5.34 -11.49 -7.66
CA GLY A 119 -6.00 -10.90 -6.48
C GLY A 119 -5.91 -9.37 -6.46
N GLY A 120 -4.74 -8.78 -6.81
CA GLY A 120 -4.57 -7.36 -6.97
C GLY A 120 -5.44 -6.77 -8.09
N ILE A 121 -5.55 -7.45 -9.23
CA ILE A 121 -6.44 -7.07 -10.34
C ILE A 121 -7.89 -6.99 -9.84
N MET A 122 -8.41 -8.05 -9.22
CA MET A 122 -9.81 -8.10 -8.74
C MET A 122 -10.06 -7.04 -7.65
N ARG A 123 -9.12 -6.87 -6.72
CA ARG A 123 -9.22 -5.86 -5.66
C ARG A 123 -9.21 -4.43 -6.23
N GLY A 124 -8.39 -4.16 -7.25
CA GLY A 124 -8.38 -2.89 -7.97
C GLY A 124 -9.73 -2.60 -8.64
N LEU A 125 -10.25 -3.57 -9.37
CA LEU A 125 -11.51 -3.45 -10.11
C LEU A 125 -12.71 -3.17 -9.20
N ARG A 126 -12.81 -3.80 -8.02
CA ARG A 126 -13.91 -3.54 -7.08
C ARG A 126 -13.73 -2.29 -6.24
N THR A 127 -12.49 -1.79 -6.07
CA THR A 127 -12.21 -0.61 -5.25
C THR A 127 -12.32 0.69 -6.03
N ILE A 128 -11.92 0.72 -7.31
CA ILE A 128 -11.96 1.92 -8.16
C ILE A 128 -13.34 2.59 -8.17
N PRO A 129 -14.48 1.90 -8.34
CA PRO A 129 -15.79 2.56 -8.35
C PRO A 129 -16.11 3.34 -7.06
N VAL A 130 -15.72 2.79 -5.92
CA VAL A 130 -15.89 3.47 -4.62
C VAL A 130 -15.00 4.71 -4.54
N MET A 131 -13.76 4.63 -5.04
CA MET A 131 -12.86 5.79 -5.08
C MET A 131 -13.30 6.84 -6.10
N GLU A 132 -13.94 6.46 -7.20
CA GLU A 132 -14.58 7.40 -8.13
C GLU A 132 -15.69 8.20 -7.44
N ASP A 133 -16.48 7.54 -6.60
CA ASP A 133 -17.51 8.21 -5.82
C ASP A 133 -16.91 9.19 -4.80
N PHE A 134 -15.81 8.78 -4.13
CA PHE A 134 -15.08 9.68 -3.23
C PHE A 134 -14.56 10.91 -3.98
N ALA A 135 -13.95 10.70 -5.14
CA ALA A 135 -13.42 11.78 -5.95
C ALA A 135 -14.51 12.77 -6.37
N ARG A 136 -15.66 12.28 -6.85
CA ARG A 136 -16.80 13.14 -7.23
C ARG A 136 -17.30 13.97 -6.06
N ASP A 137 -17.45 13.35 -4.89
CA ASP A 137 -17.87 14.07 -3.70
C ASP A 137 -16.82 15.10 -3.26
N MET A 138 -15.53 14.75 -3.31
CA MET A 138 -14.42 15.67 -2.98
C MET A 138 -14.35 16.86 -3.95
N GLU A 139 -14.50 16.62 -5.26
CA GLU A 139 -14.52 17.67 -6.29
C GLU A 139 -15.63 18.70 -6.04
N GLU A 140 -16.75 18.28 -5.41
CA GLU A 140 -17.86 19.16 -5.06
C GLU A 140 -17.63 19.90 -3.74
N VAL A 141 -17.10 19.22 -2.69
CA VAL A 141 -17.16 19.78 -1.31
C VAL A 141 -15.78 20.08 -0.70
N CYS A 142 -14.66 19.60 -1.28
CA CYS A 142 -13.28 19.87 -0.84
C CYS A 142 -12.25 19.71 -1.97
N PRO A 143 -12.37 20.40 -3.11
CA PRO A 143 -11.55 20.18 -4.31
C PRO A 143 -10.04 20.43 -4.10
N ASP A 144 -9.67 21.22 -3.10
CA ASP A 144 -8.28 21.54 -2.78
C ASP A 144 -7.63 20.57 -1.80
N ALA A 145 -8.38 19.62 -1.22
CA ALA A 145 -7.87 18.67 -0.25
C ALA A 145 -6.81 17.73 -0.84
N TYR A 146 -5.84 17.36 -0.02
CA TYR A 146 -4.89 16.29 -0.35
C TYR A 146 -5.51 14.94 0.02
N PHE A 147 -5.51 14.01 -0.94
CA PHE A 147 -5.98 12.63 -0.76
C PHE A 147 -4.77 11.71 -0.55
N LEU A 148 -4.55 11.30 0.69
CA LEU A 148 -3.46 10.43 1.12
C LEU A 148 -3.94 8.98 1.06
N ASN A 149 -3.58 8.27 0.00
CA ASN A 149 -4.04 6.90 -0.25
C ASN A 149 -3.09 5.87 0.39
N TYR A 150 -3.62 5.04 1.28
CA TYR A 150 -2.94 3.88 1.88
C TYR A 150 -3.52 2.55 1.41
N THR A 151 -4.58 2.61 0.59
CA THR A 151 -5.28 1.42 0.11
C THR A 151 -4.55 0.77 -1.06
N ASN A 152 -4.33 -0.55 -0.97
CA ASN A 152 -3.85 -1.39 -2.06
C ASN A 152 -5.00 -1.90 -2.97
N PRO A 153 -4.70 -2.16 -4.23
CA PRO A 153 -3.42 -2.07 -4.96
C PRO A 153 -2.99 -0.63 -5.27
N MET A 154 -1.93 -0.19 -4.62
CA MET A 154 -1.52 1.21 -4.57
C MET A 154 -1.34 1.86 -5.95
N ALA A 155 -0.56 1.23 -6.83
CA ALA A 155 -0.24 1.80 -8.15
C ALA A 155 -1.47 1.86 -9.08
N ILE A 156 -2.38 0.88 -8.97
CA ILE A 156 -3.64 0.86 -9.73
C ILE A 156 -4.56 1.97 -9.23
N LEU A 157 -4.79 2.06 -7.92
CA LEU A 157 -5.75 3.01 -7.34
C LEU A 157 -5.25 4.45 -7.44
N THR A 158 -4.00 4.71 -7.05
CA THR A 158 -3.40 6.04 -7.15
C THR A 158 -3.26 6.48 -8.61
N GLY A 159 -2.83 5.56 -9.50
CA GLY A 159 -2.74 5.82 -10.93
C GLY A 159 -4.09 6.15 -11.54
N TYR A 160 -5.16 5.45 -11.16
CA TYR A 160 -6.52 5.76 -11.60
C TYR A 160 -6.95 7.16 -11.17
N MET A 161 -6.82 7.47 -9.88
CA MET A 161 -7.20 8.77 -9.31
C MET A 161 -6.46 9.93 -9.98
N GLN A 162 -5.14 9.82 -10.14
CA GLN A 162 -4.33 10.88 -10.77
C GLN A 162 -4.56 11.04 -12.27
N ARG A 163 -5.05 10.00 -12.97
CA ARG A 163 -5.34 10.07 -14.42
C ARG A 163 -6.74 10.59 -14.72
N TYR A 164 -7.71 10.29 -13.87
CA TYR A 164 -9.12 10.47 -14.23
C TYR A 164 -9.92 11.37 -13.28
N THR A 165 -9.27 11.95 -12.27
CA THR A 165 -9.89 12.91 -11.34
C THR A 165 -9.02 14.16 -11.19
N SER A 166 -9.59 15.24 -10.67
CA SER A 166 -8.85 16.47 -10.35
C SER A 166 -8.27 16.48 -8.92
N ILE A 167 -8.49 15.42 -8.14
CA ILE A 167 -8.11 15.35 -6.73
C ILE A 167 -6.60 15.16 -6.57
N LYS A 168 -5.98 15.97 -5.70
CA LYS A 168 -4.55 15.92 -5.35
C LYS A 168 -4.22 14.62 -4.61
N THR A 169 -4.13 13.51 -5.34
CA THR A 169 -3.91 12.16 -4.78
C THR A 169 -2.44 11.84 -4.71
N ILE A 170 -2.01 11.21 -3.60
CA ILE A 170 -0.69 10.59 -3.44
C ILE A 170 -0.82 9.22 -2.80
N GLY A 171 -0.06 8.24 -3.28
CA GLY A 171 0.00 6.92 -2.69
C GLY A 171 1.15 6.77 -1.70
N LEU A 172 0.87 6.22 -0.53
CA LEU A 172 1.80 6.12 0.58
C LEU A 172 1.93 4.66 1.05
N CYS A 173 3.15 4.16 1.12
CA CYS A 173 3.45 2.80 1.58
C CYS A 173 4.58 2.79 2.60
N HIS A 174 4.42 2.00 3.66
CA HIS A 174 5.44 1.85 4.70
C HIS A 174 6.70 1.16 4.20
N SER A 175 6.57 0.28 3.18
CA SER A 175 7.68 -0.54 2.70
C SER A 175 8.89 0.28 2.23
N VAL A 176 8.65 1.46 1.63
CA VAL A 176 9.72 2.36 1.19
C VAL A 176 10.41 3.05 2.37
N GLN A 177 9.68 3.35 3.44
CA GLN A 177 10.25 4.00 4.63
C GLN A 177 11.24 3.12 5.39
N VAL A 178 10.89 1.83 5.50
CA VAL A 178 11.65 0.87 6.31
C VAL A 178 12.64 0.04 5.48
N CYS A 179 12.72 0.26 4.17
CA CYS A 179 13.47 -0.58 3.23
C CYS A 179 14.94 -0.75 3.62
N SER A 180 15.69 0.34 3.70
CA SER A 180 17.13 0.27 4.00
C SER A 180 17.40 -0.14 5.45
N GLU A 181 16.54 0.27 6.38
CA GLU A 181 16.66 -0.14 7.77
C GLU A 181 16.47 -1.65 7.93
N THR A 182 15.46 -2.21 7.28
CA THR A 182 15.20 -3.65 7.27
C THR A 182 16.36 -4.42 6.69
N LEU A 183 16.92 -3.94 5.56
CA LEU A 183 18.09 -4.56 4.92
C LEU A 183 19.30 -4.55 5.85
N LEU A 184 19.65 -3.38 6.40
CA LEU A 184 20.85 -3.24 7.24
C LEU A 184 20.73 -4.07 8.52
N LYS A 185 19.58 -4.05 9.19
CA LYS A 185 19.30 -4.93 10.34
C LYS A 185 19.35 -6.41 9.95
N GLY A 186 18.79 -6.76 8.79
CA GLY A 186 18.83 -8.12 8.26
C GLY A 186 20.25 -8.64 7.96
N LEU A 187 21.22 -7.76 7.77
CA LEU A 187 22.63 -8.08 7.48
C LEU A 187 23.58 -7.82 8.64
N ASP A 188 23.07 -7.56 9.85
CA ASP A 188 23.86 -7.21 11.02
C ASP A 188 24.80 -6.01 10.73
N MET A 189 24.20 -4.91 10.24
CA MET A 189 24.85 -3.65 9.86
C MET A 189 24.17 -2.43 10.48
N GLU A 190 23.65 -2.56 11.71
CA GLU A 190 22.94 -1.48 12.42
C GLU A 190 23.82 -0.27 12.67
N ASP A 191 25.14 -0.43 12.74
CA ASP A 191 26.14 0.64 12.82
C ASP A 191 26.12 1.60 11.62
N LYS A 192 25.50 1.19 10.50
CA LYS A 192 25.35 1.98 9.28
C LYS A 192 24.00 2.72 9.16
N LEU A 193 23.14 2.65 10.19
CA LEU A 193 21.81 3.27 10.15
C LEU A 193 21.88 4.80 10.29
N GLU A 194 22.72 5.30 11.18
CA GLU A 194 22.80 6.73 11.47
C GLU A 194 23.49 7.49 10.32
N GLY A 195 22.83 8.55 9.84
CA GLY A 195 23.38 9.44 8.82
C GLY A 195 23.43 8.84 7.41
N ARG A 196 22.87 7.65 7.19
CA ARG A 196 22.78 7.04 5.85
C ARG A 196 22.00 7.89 4.88
N THR A 197 22.33 7.76 3.60
CA THR A 197 21.54 8.35 2.51
C THR A 197 21.14 7.27 1.52
N GLU A 198 19.93 7.39 0.98
CA GLU A 198 19.34 6.38 0.10
C GLU A 198 18.59 6.99 -1.07
N LEU A 199 18.50 6.23 -2.17
CA LEU A 199 17.65 6.50 -3.32
C LEU A 199 16.85 5.24 -3.62
N ILE A 200 15.52 5.35 -3.52
CA ILE A 200 14.59 4.27 -3.84
C ILE A 200 13.68 4.73 -4.96
N ALA A 201 13.53 3.92 -6.02
CA ALA A 201 12.61 4.20 -7.12
C ALA A 201 12.19 2.93 -7.86
N GLY A 202 10.96 2.95 -8.42
CA GLY A 202 10.37 1.85 -9.17
C GLY A 202 8.85 1.94 -9.15
N ILE A 203 8.18 0.84 -8.83
CA ILE A 203 6.73 0.80 -8.60
C ILE A 203 6.45 0.36 -7.16
N ASN A 204 5.28 0.68 -6.64
CA ASN A 204 4.89 0.26 -5.30
C ASN A 204 5.05 -1.26 -5.11
N HIS A 205 5.62 -1.67 -3.99
CA HIS A 205 6.01 -3.02 -3.60
C HIS A 205 7.12 -3.67 -4.45
N MET A 206 7.55 -3.01 -5.53
CA MET A 206 8.71 -3.40 -6.34
C MET A 206 9.50 -2.15 -6.77
N ALA A 207 9.77 -1.25 -5.82
CA ALA A 207 10.75 -0.19 -5.97
C ALA A 207 12.13 -0.70 -5.51
N TRP A 208 13.18 -0.19 -6.10
CA TRP A 208 14.53 -0.65 -5.92
C TRP A 208 15.37 0.32 -5.11
N LEU A 209 16.07 -0.16 -4.10
CA LEU A 209 17.06 0.59 -3.37
C LEU A 209 18.30 0.77 -4.28
N LEU A 210 18.32 1.85 -5.06
CA LEU A 210 19.31 2.09 -6.11
C LEU A 210 20.65 2.56 -5.55
N LYS A 211 20.62 3.30 -4.44
CA LYS A 211 21.81 3.80 -3.74
C LYS A 211 21.62 3.68 -2.25
N LEU A 212 22.66 3.30 -1.57
CA LEU A 212 22.73 3.33 -0.11
C LEU A 212 24.17 3.66 0.30
N HIS A 213 24.36 4.81 0.91
CA HIS A 213 25.67 5.26 1.40
C HIS A 213 25.65 5.42 2.91
N ASP A 214 26.77 5.17 3.55
CA ASP A 214 26.94 5.47 4.95
C ASP A 214 27.08 6.98 5.20
N ARG A 215 27.25 7.37 6.45
CA ARG A 215 27.39 8.75 6.90
C ARG A 215 28.62 9.47 6.29
N GLU A 216 29.68 8.73 5.95
CA GLU A 216 30.88 9.22 5.30
C GLU A 216 30.75 9.32 3.77
N GLY A 217 29.62 8.85 3.20
CA GLY A 217 29.35 8.82 1.75
C GLY A 217 29.90 7.60 1.03
N ASN A 218 30.35 6.56 1.74
CA ASN A 218 30.78 5.32 1.12
C ASN A 218 29.60 4.48 0.63
N ASP A 219 29.70 3.91 -0.56
CA ASP A 219 28.72 2.97 -1.10
C ASP A 219 28.72 1.67 -0.29
N LEU A 220 27.55 1.29 0.23
CA LEU A 220 27.38 0.07 1.03
C LEU A 220 27.08 -1.17 0.21
N TYR A 221 26.77 -1.06 -1.09
CA TYR A 221 26.41 -2.21 -1.91
C TYR A 221 27.51 -3.28 -2.03
N PRO A 222 28.81 -2.96 -2.11
CA PRO A 222 29.84 -4.01 -2.14
C PRO A 222 29.77 -4.98 -0.96
N ILE A 223 29.62 -4.44 0.26
CA ILE A 223 29.51 -5.27 1.47
C ILE A 223 28.14 -5.93 1.60
N ILE A 224 27.06 -5.24 1.20
CA ILE A 224 25.69 -5.78 1.20
C ILE A 224 25.62 -7.02 0.31
N ARG A 225 26.14 -6.99 -0.91
CA ARG A 225 26.15 -8.12 -1.84
C ARG A 225 26.87 -9.34 -1.25
N GLN A 226 28.03 -9.13 -0.65
CA GLN A 226 28.77 -10.21 -0.01
C GLN A 226 27.96 -10.82 1.13
N LYS A 227 27.48 -10.02 2.07
CA LYS A 227 26.73 -10.48 3.24
C LYS A 227 25.40 -11.14 2.86
N ALA A 228 24.66 -10.62 1.88
CA ALA A 228 23.43 -11.21 1.39
C ALA A 228 23.65 -12.59 0.78
N TYR A 229 24.70 -12.75 -0.04
CA TYR A 229 25.09 -14.04 -0.59
C TYR A 229 25.44 -15.05 0.52
N GLU A 230 26.35 -14.68 1.44
CA GLU A 230 26.78 -15.54 2.55
C GLU A 230 25.60 -15.96 3.42
N LYS A 231 24.68 -15.04 3.73
CA LYS A 231 23.50 -15.31 4.58
C LYS A 231 22.53 -16.29 3.90
N ASN A 232 22.22 -16.11 2.61
CA ASN A 232 21.35 -17.03 1.88
C ASN A 232 21.94 -18.44 1.77
N GLN A 233 23.29 -18.58 1.71
CA GLN A 233 23.95 -19.89 1.66
C GLN A 233 24.00 -20.59 3.04
N SER A 234 24.00 -19.84 4.11
CA SER A 234 24.26 -20.39 5.46
C SER A 234 23.05 -20.59 6.33
N THR A 235 21.97 -19.79 6.10
CA THR A 235 20.84 -19.72 7.06
C THR A 235 19.52 -19.51 6.34
N LYS A 236 18.49 -20.23 6.74
CA LYS A 236 17.11 -19.96 6.33
C LYS A 236 16.57 -18.76 7.09
N HIS A 237 15.98 -17.81 6.37
CA HIS A 237 15.39 -16.59 6.94
C HIS A 237 14.26 -16.05 6.05
N LYS A 238 13.43 -15.19 6.61
CA LYS A 238 12.23 -14.66 5.93
C LYS A 238 12.51 -13.74 4.74
N ASP A 239 13.76 -13.32 4.52
CA ASP A 239 14.11 -12.36 3.47
C ASP A 239 14.91 -12.97 2.31
N MET A 240 14.85 -14.29 2.12
CA MET A 240 15.64 -15.02 1.12
C MET A 240 15.34 -14.57 -0.31
N VAL A 241 14.09 -14.31 -0.67
CA VAL A 241 13.72 -13.89 -2.04
C VAL A 241 14.35 -12.55 -2.41
N ARG A 242 14.29 -11.54 -1.54
CA ARG A 242 14.92 -10.24 -1.84
C ARG A 242 16.44 -10.29 -1.84
N PHE A 243 17.03 -11.20 -1.07
CA PHE A 243 18.48 -11.41 -1.13
C PHE A 243 18.89 -12.09 -2.44
N GLU A 244 18.06 -12.96 -3.03
CA GLU A 244 18.30 -13.46 -4.39
C GLU A 244 18.21 -12.35 -5.44
N TYR A 245 17.37 -11.34 -5.25
CA TYR A 245 17.41 -10.17 -6.12
C TYR A 245 18.74 -9.41 -6.01
N ILE A 246 19.29 -9.26 -4.81
CA ILE A 246 20.64 -8.68 -4.66
C ILE A 246 21.67 -9.52 -5.42
N ASN A 247 21.64 -10.86 -5.25
CA ASN A 247 22.59 -11.78 -5.85
C ASN A 247 22.54 -11.78 -7.39
N HIS A 248 21.33 -11.72 -7.99
CA HIS A 248 21.14 -11.87 -9.43
C HIS A 248 20.83 -10.58 -10.18
N LEU A 249 20.12 -9.62 -9.55
CA LEU A 249 19.78 -8.35 -10.17
C LEU A 249 20.64 -7.19 -9.66
N GLY A 250 21.40 -7.41 -8.58
CA GLY A 250 22.34 -6.45 -8.00
C GLY A 250 21.75 -5.46 -7.01
N TYR A 251 20.44 -5.49 -6.74
CA TYR A 251 19.72 -4.50 -5.93
C TYR A 251 18.68 -5.13 -5.01
N TYR A 252 18.46 -4.49 -3.87
CA TYR A 252 17.39 -4.85 -2.94
C TYR A 252 16.07 -4.18 -3.35
N CYS A 253 14.96 -4.84 -3.06
CA CYS A 253 13.62 -4.41 -3.41
C CYS A 253 12.84 -3.98 -2.17
N THR A 254 11.91 -3.03 -2.33
CA THR A 254 10.93 -2.70 -1.29
C THR A 254 9.97 -3.86 -1.07
N GLU A 255 9.20 -3.78 0.02
CA GLU A 255 8.27 -4.78 0.50
C GLU A 255 8.95 -6.08 0.93
N SER A 256 8.18 -7.06 1.36
CA SER A 256 8.71 -8.31 1.92
C SER A 256 8.99 -9.36 0.85
N SER A 257 9.75 -10.38 1.24
CA SER A 257 10.06 -11.51 0.35
C SER A 257 8.82 -12.31 -0.05
N GLU A 258 7.82 -12.45 0.82
CA GLU A 258 6.57 -13.12 0.48
C GLU A 258 5.78 -12.42 -0.62
N HIS A 259 5.71 -11.07 -0.60
CA HIS A 259 5.12 -10.31 -1.70
C HIS A 259 5.90 -10.50 -3.00
N ASN A 260 7.21 -10.32 -2.92
CA ASN A 260 8.07 -10.41 -4.10
C ASN A 260 8.13 -11.81 -4.70
N ALA A 261 7.87 -12.87 -3.92
CA ALA A 261 7.80 -14.25 -4.41
C ALA A 261 6.64 -14.47 -5.40
N GLU A 262 5.50 -13.77 -5.23
CA GLU A 262 4.33 -13.91 -6.11
C GLU A 262 4.26 -12.86 -7.24
N TYR A 263 5.15 -11.85 -7.24
CA TYR A 263 5.12 -10.76 -8.23
C TYR A 263 5.80 -11.10 -9.56
N ASN A 264 6.44 -12.23 -9.63
CA ASN A 264 7.14 -12.69 -10.82
C ASN A 264 7.20 -14.22 -10.87
N PRO A 265 7.51 -14.81 -12.02
CA PRO A 265 7.51 -16.27 -12.19
C PRO A 265 8.82 -16.95 -11.76
N LEU A 266 9.54 -16.44 -10.77
CA LEU A 266 10.87 -16.99 -10.43
C LEU A 266 10.83 -17.97 -9.27
N PHE A 267 9.91 -17.83 -8.32
CA PHE A 267 9.95 -18.55 -7.04
C PHE A 267 8.80 -19.52 -6.81
N ILE A 268 7.55 -19.11 -7.07
CA ILE A 268 6.39 -19.98 -6.91
C ILE A 268 6.16 -20.71 -8.23
N LYS A 269 6.56 -22.00 -8.28
CA LYS A 269 6.51 -22.83 -9.48
C LYS A 269 5.90 -24.19 -9.18
N SER A 270 4.85 -24.55 -9.90
CA SER A 270 4.26 -25.89 -9.80
C SER A 270 5.24 -26.99 -10.20
N LYS A 271 6.15 -26.70 -11.11
CA LYS A 271 7.19 -27.64 -11.55
C LYS A 271 8.31 -27.85 -10.51
N TYR A 272 8.51 -26.89 -9.60
CA TYR A 272 9.60 -26.90 -8.62
C TYR A 272 9.01 -26.58 -7.23
N PRO A 273 8.15 -27.46 -6.67
CA PRO A 273 7.45 -27.17 -5.42
C PRO A 273 8.39 -27.05 -4.21
N GLU A 274 9.59 -27.63 -4.28
CA GLU A 274 10.63 -27.54 -3.25
C GLU A 274 11.11 -26.10 -2.99
N MET A 275 10.99 -25.21 -3.98
CA MET A 275 11.39 -23.80 -3.84
C MET A 275 10.57 -23.07 -2.76
N ILE A 276 9.36 -23.50 -2.47
CA ILE A 276 8.53 -22.94 -1.39
C ILE A 276 9.24 -23.08 -0.04
N ASP A 277 9.74 -24.28 0.27
CA ASP A 277 10.48 -24.54 1.49
C ASP A 277 11.91 -23.99 1.42
N GLU A 278 12.54 -24.03 0.24
CA GLU A 278 13.88 -23.49 0.03
C GLU A 278 13.96 -22.00 0.35
N PHE A 279 13.01 -21.21 -0.14
CA PHE A 279 12.97 -19.75 0.04
C PHE A 279 12.06 -19.30 1.18
N GLN A 280 11.56 -20.22 2.00
CA GLN A 280 10.67 -19.93 3.14
C GLN A 280 9.46 -19.09 2.75
N ILE A 281 8.79 -19.44 1.64
CA ILE A 281 7.64 -18.69 1.09
C ILE A 281 6.37 -19.10 1.83
N PRO A 282 5.72 -18.19 2.57
CA PRO A 282 4.50 -18.50 3.33
C PRO A 282 3.27 -18.37 2.43
N LEU A 283 2.88 -19.46 1.76
CA LEU A 283 1.63 -19.49 0.98
C LEU A 283 0.44 -19.16 1.88
N ASP A 284 -0.57 -18.45 1.33
CA ASP A 284 -1.79 -18.02 2.06
C ASP A 284 -1.51 -17.18 3.32
N GLU A 285 -0.47 -16.37 3.30
CA GLU A 285 -0.08 -15.57 4.46
C GLU A 285 -1.11 -14.48 4.79
N TYR A 286 -1.65 -13.79 3.79
CA TYR A 286 -2.59 -12.70 4.03
C TYR A 286 -3.88 -13.16 4.73
N PRO A 287 -4.55 -14.26 4.34
CA PRO A 287 -5.65 -14.84 5.12
C PRO A 287 -5.29 -15.12 6.58
N ARG A 288 -4.11 -15.68 6.86
CA ARG A 288 -3.65 -15.91 8.23
C ARG A 288 -3.45 -14.62 9.00
N ARG A 289 -2.88 -13.58 8.37
CA ARG A 289 -2.73 -12.25 8.98
C ARG A 289 -4.08 -11.61 9.30
N CYS A 290 -5.05 -11.71 8.39
CA CYS A 290 -6.39 -11.21 8.62
C CYS A 290 -7.05 -11.86 9.83
N ILE A 291 -7.02 -13.19 9.92
CA ILE A 291 -7.58 -13.95 11.06
C ILE A 291 -6.87 -13.56 12.36
N LYS A 292 -5.55 -13.47 12.34
CA LYS A 292 -4.75 -13.06 13.51
C LYS A 292 -5.12 -11.64 13.96
N GLN A 293 -5.21 -10.68 13.04
CA GLN A 293 -5.58 -9.30 13.36
C GLN A 293 -7.00 -9.18 13.91
N ILE A 294 -7.95 -9.97 13.39
CA ILE A 294 -9.32 -9.99 13.90
C ILE A 294 -9.32 -10.48 15.37
N ASN A 295 -8.59 -11.57 15.66
CA ASN A 295 -8.52 -12.12 17.01
C ASN A 295 -7.80 -11.18 17.99
N GLU A 296 -6.66 -10.63 17.60
CA GLU A 296 -5.90 -9.65 18.41
C GLU A 296 -6.72 -8.38 18.68
N TRP A 297 -7.52 -7.94 17.71
CA TRP A 297 -8.41 -6.81 17.89
C TRP A 297 -9.49 -7.08 18.97
N GLU A 298 -10.11 -8.24 18.98
CA GLU A 298 -11.11 -8.59 20.00
C GLU A 298 -10.50 -8.62 21.41
N GLU A 299 -9.26 -9.08 21.56
CA GLU A 299 -8.53 -9.06 22.83
C GLU A 299 -8.19 -7.63 23.27
N GLU A 300 -7.67 -6.80 22.35
CA GLU A 300 -7.33 -5.40 22.60
C GLU A 300 -8.57 -4.59 22.98
N LYS A 301 -9.68 -4.76 22.26
CA LYS A 301 -10.96 -4.12 22.52
C LYS A 301 -11.44 -4.36 23.97
N ASN A 302 -11.37 -5.60 24.44
CA ASN A 302 -11.71 -5.96 25.81
C ASN A 302 -10.80 -5.27 26.83
N SER A 303 -9.51 -5.14 26.53
CA SER A 303 -8.55 -4.44 27.38
C SER A 303 -8.84 -2.92 27.45
N ILE A 304 -9.20 -2.32 26.34
CA ILE A 304 -9.54 -0.90 26.22
C ILE A 304 -10.78 -0.56 27.05
N HIS A 305 -11.83 -1.37 26.95
CA HIS A 305 -13.06 -1.18 27.73
C HIS A 305 -12.82 -1.29 29.25
N ASN A 306 -11.85 -2.08 29.67
CA ASN A 306 -11.58 -2.32 31.09
C ASN A 306 -10.62 -1.31 31.74
N ASN A 307 -9.69 -0.70 30.99
CA ASN A 307 -8.58 0.08 31.57
C ASN A 307 -8.59 1.58 31.29
N GLY A 308 -9.30 2.10 30.28
CA GLY A 308 -9.45 3.54 29.99
C GLY A 308 -8.16 4.38 29.79
N GLN A 309 -6.98 3.81 30.01
CA GLN A 309 -5.68 4.49 29.94
C GLN A 309 -4.97 4.14 28.62
N ILE A 310 -5.54 4.61 27.51
CA ILE A 310 -4.87 4.51 26.22
C ILE A 310 -3.93 5.71 26.11
N THR A 311 -2.65 5.42 25.87
CA THR A 311 -1.63 6.42 25.54
C THR A 311 -1.20 6.26 24.09
N HIS A 312 -0.67 7.32 23.49
CA HIS A 312 -0.08 7.29 22.16
C HIS A 312 1.18 8.16 22.15
N ALA A 313 2.19 7.71 21.43
CA ALA A 313 3.38 8.49 21.14
C ALA A 313 3.53 8.58 19.63
N ARG A 314 3.92 9.75 19.11
CA ARG A 314 4.07 9.97 17.67
C ARG A 314 5.00 8.91 17.08
N SER A 315 4.48 8.18 16.10
CA SER A 315 5.19 7.13 15.38
C SER A 315 5.98 7.70 14.18
N HIS A 316 6.45 6.83 13.31
CA HIS A 316 7.05 7.20 12.03
C HIS A 316 6.04 7.20 10.87
N GLU A 317 4.73 7.23 11.16
CA GLU A 317 3.68 7.24 10.16
C GLU A 317 3.70 8.54 9.34
N TYR A 318 3.71 8.42 8.02
CA TYR A 318 3.89 9.55 7.10
C TYR A 318 2.88 10.67 7.24
N ALA A 319 1.59 10.35 7.44
CA ALA A 319 0.49 11.29 7.24
C ALA A 319 0.68 12.56 8.09
N SER A 320 1.01 12.40 9.38
CA SER A 320 1.18 13.54 10.28
C SER A 320 2.35 14.43 9.87
N TYR A 321 3.46 13.85 9.36
CA TYR A 321 4.62 14.61 8.89
C TYR A 321 4.35 15.32 7.57
N ILE A 322 3.60 14.71 6.65
CA ILE A 322 3.17 15.34 5.40
C ILE A 322 2.27 16.55 5.71
N MET A 323 1.27 16.36 6.56
CA MET A 323 0.37 17.43 6.97
C MET A 323 1.12 18.57 7.67
N GLU A 324 2.03 18.24 8.60
CA GLU A 324 2.88 19.22 9.27
C GLU A 324 3.75 20.00 8.28
N ALA A 325 4.41 19.32 7.33
CA ALA A 325 5.28 19.94 6.33
C ALA A 325 4.50 20.93 5.44
N ILE A 326 3.30 20.56 4.98
CA ILE A 326 2.45 21.43 4.16
C ILE A 326 2.01 22.66 4.98
N LEU A 327 1.57 22.47 6.21
CA LEU A 327 1.02 23.55 7.04
C LEU A 327 2.09 24.49 7.60
N THR A 328 3.30 24.00 7.86
CA THR A 328 4.38 24.78 8.48
C THR A 328 5.46 25.25 7.52
N ASN A 329 5.39 24.80 6.25
CA ASN A 329 6.44 25.01 5.24
C ASN A 329 7.83 24.50 5.67
N LYS A 330 7.87 23.43 6.50
CA LYS A 330 9.12 22.74 6.85
C LYS A 330 9.33 21.58 5.92
N PRO A 331 10.40 21.56 5.09
CA PRO A 331 10.59 20.50 4.12
C PRO A 331 10.70 19.11 4.76
N TYR A 332 10.01 18.14 4.16
CA TYR A 332 10.05 16.74 4.56
C TYR A 332 10.17 15.85 3.31
N LYS A 333 11.10 14.91 3.31
CA LYS A 333 11.31 13.97 2.20
C LYS A 333 10.58 12.67 2.47
N ILE A 334 9.82 12.19 1.48
CA ILE A 334 9.12 10.90 1.51
C ILE A 334 9.42 10.07 0.26
N GLY A 335 9.15 8.76 0.29
CA GLY A 335 8.90 7.96 -0.91
C GLY A 335 7.41 7.89 -1.15
N ALA A 336 6.95 8.10 -2.38
CA ALA A 336 5.51 8.11 -2.66
C ALA A 336 5.19 7.66 -4.08
N SER A 337 3.96 7.13 -4.24
CA SER A 337 3.42 6.68 -5.53
C SER A 337 2.72 7.83 -6.25
N VAL A 338 3.20 8.12 -7.47
CA VAL A 338 2.70 9.20 -8.35
C VAL A 338 2.77 8.77 -9.81
N LEU A 339 2.05 9.46 -10.71
CA LEU A 339 2.22 9.25 -12.15
C LEU A 339 3.66 9.57 -12.58
N ASN A 340 4.23 8.73 -13.42
CA ASN A 340 5.61 8.84 -13.86
C ASN A 340 5.91 10.18 -14.56
N ARG A 341 5.15 10.54 -15.55
CA ARG A 341 5.33 11.81 -16.32
C ARG A 341 6.79 12.17 -16.59
N GLY A 342 7.66 11.16 -16.79
CA GLY A 342 9.09 11.33 -17.03
C GLY A 342 9.97 11.41 -15.77
N LEU A 343 9.51 11.00 -14.61
CA LEU A 343 10.32 10.93 -13.37
C LEU A 343 11.33 9.77 -13.43
N ILE A 344 10.92 8.66 -14.04
CA ILE A 344 11.78 7.52 -14.38
C ILE A 344 11.77 7.40 -15.91
N ASP A 345 12.91 7.68 -16.54
CA ASP A 345 13.02 7.91 -17.98
C ASP A 345 12.65 6.70 -18.86
N ASN A 346 12.90 5.48 -18.37
CA ASN A 346 12.70 4.24 -19.11
C ASN A 346 11.47 3.43 -18.65
N LEU A 347 10.52 4.08 -17.99
CA LEU A 347 9.19 3.52 -17.69
C LEU A 347 8.09 4.34 -18.38
N PRO A 348 6.90 3.75 -18.68
CA PRO A 348 5.81 4.47 -19.33
C PRO A 348 5.37 5.71 -18.58
N VAL A 349 5.05 6.78 -19.29
CA VAL A 349 4.62 8.07 -18.71
C VAL A 349 3.33 7.97 -17.90
N ASP A 350 2.48 6.99 -18.23
CA ASP A 350 1.20 6.72 -17.55
C ASP A 350 1.29 5.71 -16.41
N ALA A 351 2.48 5.13 -16.17
CA ALA A 351 2.68 4.25 -15.03
C ALA A 351 2.61 5.04 -13.71
N CYS A 352 2.07 4.42 -12.67
CA CYS A 352 2.19 4.94 -11.31
C CYS A 352 3.49 4.40 -10.71
N VAL A 353 4.45 5.30 -10.44
CA VAL A 353 5.78 4.98 -9.95
C VAL A 353 5.98 5.45 -8.52
N GLU A 354 6.83 4.76 -7.78
CA GLU A 354 7.25 5.14 -6.43
C GLU A 354 8.61 5.82 -6.51
N VAL A 355 8.65 7.10 -6.13
CA VAL A 355 9.85 7.96 -6.23
C VAL A 355 10.00 8.83 -4.99
N PRO A 356 11.20 9.38 -4.72
CA PRO A 356 11.36 10.41 -3.72
C PRO A 356 10.51 11.64 -4.05
N CYS A 357 9.85 12.19 -3.04
CA CYS A 357 9.09 13.43 -3.13
C CYS A 357 9.52 14.40 -2.02
N LEU A 358 9.58 15.69 -2.34
CA LEU A 358 9.73 16.77 -1.36
C LEU A 358 8.34 17.28 -1.00
N VAL A 359 8.08 17.43 0.29
CA VAL A 359 6.83 17.98 0.83
C VAL A 359 7.14 19.26 1.59
N ASP A 360 6.46 20.35 1.26
CA ASP A 360 6.56 21.63 1.96
C ASP A 360 5.26 22.44 1.79
N GLY A 361 5.27 23.73 2.09
CA GLY A 361 4.11 24.64 1.98
C GLY A 361 3.58 24.81 0.54
N SER A 362 4.36 24.44 -0.48
CA SER A 362 3.91 24.40 -1.88
C SER A 362 3.19 23.11 -2.26
N GLY A 363 3.19 22.13 -1.36
CA GLY A 363 2.58 20.82 -1.54
C GLY A 363 3.59 19.70 -1.70
N ILE A 364 3.31 18.74 -2.60
CA ILE A 364 4.12 17.53 -2.80
C ILE A 364 4.74 17.58 -4.20
N THR A 365 6.07 17.61 -4.25
CA THR A 365 6.86 17.72 -5.47
C THR A 365 7.67 16.44 -5.70
N PRO A 366 7.30 15.60 -6.69
CA PRO A 366 8.07 14.42 -7.06
C PRO A 366 9.44 14.79 -7.63
N CYS A 367 10.46 14.00 -7.30
CA CYS A 367 11.82 14.20 -7.79
C CYS A 367 12.09 13.30 -9.02
N HIS A 368 12.72 13.88 -10.05
CA HIS A 368 13.24 13.11 -11.17
C HIS A 368 14.38 12.19 -10.73
N VAL A 369 14.34 10.95 -11.16
CA VAL A 369 15.30 9.89 -10.78
C VAL A 369 16.26 9.56 -11.92
N GLY A 370 15.83 9.70 -13.17
CA GLY A 370 16.53 9.21 -14.34
C GLY A 370 16.18 7.74 -14.67
N PRO A 371 16.95 7.06 -15.53
CA PRO A 371 16.65 5.69 -15.92
C PRO A 371 17.00 4.69 -14.81
N LEU A 372 16.14 3.68 -14.61
CA LEU A 372 16.48 2.50 -13.84
C LEU A 372 17.50 1.65 -14.60
N PRO A 373 18.35 0.84 -13.90
CA PRO A 373 19.07 -0.27 -14.52
C PRO A 373 18.14 -1.13 -15.37
N THR A 374 18.61 -1.57 -16.55
CA THR A 374 17.76 -2.22 -17.56
C THR A 374 17.00 -3.43 -17.02
N GLN A 375 17.66 -4.29 -16.21
CA GLN A 375 17.04 -5.47 -15.62
C GLN A 375 15.91 -5.11 -14.63
N LEU A 376 16.05 -4.00 -13.90
CA LEU A 376 15.04 -3.54 -12.93
C LEU A 376 13.86 -2.90 -13.64
N ALA A 377 14.09 -2.10 -14.68
CA ALA A 377 13.04 -1.57 -15.53
C ALA A 377 12.24 -2.69 -16.19
N ALA A 378 12.92 -3.73 -16.71
CA ALA A 378 12.26 -4.90 -17.29
C ALA A 378 11.37 -5.63 -16.26
N MET A 379 11.86 -5.83 -15.04
CA MET A 379 11.05 -6.42 -13.96
C MET A 379 9.83 -5.57 -13.62
N ASN A 380 9.99 -4.25 -13.49
CA ASN A 380 8.85 -3.36 -13.25
C ASN A 380 7.83 -3.41 -14.38
N MET A 381 8.28 -3.44 -15.64
CA MET A 381 7.40 -3.50 -16.82
C MET A 381 6.47 -4.72 -16.82
N THR A 382 6.91 -5.88 -16.32
CA THR A 382 6.06 -7.07 -16.25
C THR A 382 4.80 -6.83 -15.41
N ASN A 383 4.89 -6.00 -14.37
CA ASN A 383 3.78 -5.66 -13.48
C ASN A 383 3.07 -4.35 -13.87
N ILE A 384 3.77 -3.40 -14.49
CA ILE A 384 3.14 -2.18 -15.01
C ILE A 384 2.09 -2.51 -16.07
N ASN A 385 2.34 -3.48 -16.93
CA ASN A 385 1.41 -3.88 -17.98
C ASN A 385 0.03 -4.30 -17.43
N PRO A 386 -0.10 -5.27 -16.52
CA PRO A 386 -1.40 -5.61 -15.93
C PRO A 386 -2.00 -4.48 -15.07
N GLN A 387 -1.19 -3.62 -14.44
CA GLN A 387 -1.70 -2.45 -13.71
C GLN A 387 -2.40 -1.46 -14.65
N LEU A 388 -1.79 -1.12 -15.79
CA LEU A 388 -2.37 -0.22 -16.78
C LEU A 388 -3.64 -0.80 -17.40
N LEU A 389 -3.64 -2.10 -17.72
CA LEU A 389 -4.82 -2.80 -18.24
C LEU A 389 -5.95 -2.87 -17.21
N THR A 390 -5.64 -3.06 -15.93
CA THR A 390 -6.65 -3.04 -14.86
C THR A 390 -7.30 -1.67 -14.73
N ILE A 391 -6.50 -0.60 -14.81
CA ILE A 391 -6.98 0.78 -14.83
C ILE A 391 -7.89 1.02 -16.04
N GLU A 392 -7.49 0.54 -17.22
CA GLU A 392 -8.27 0.67 -18.46
C GLU A 392 -9.57 -0.13 -18.40
N ALA A 393 -9.52 -1.36 -17.92
CA ALA A 393 -10.70 -2.21 -17.70
C ALA A 393 -11.71 -1.53 -16.77
N ALA A 394 -11.23 -0.96 -15.66
CA ALA A 394 -12.06 -0.25 -14.71
C ALA A 394 -12.68 1.02 -15.34
N ARG A 395 -11.89 1.81 -16.07
CA ARG A 395 -12.36 3.04 -16.74
C ARG A 395 -13.45 2.78 -17.74
N ASN A 396 -13.27 1.75 -18.58
CA ASN A 396 -14.16 1.43 -19.70
C ASN A 396 -15.26 0.44 -19.33
N ARG A 397 -15.24 -0.14 -18.11
CA ARG A 397 -16.11 -1.23 -17.68
C ARG A 397 -16.03 -2.42 -18.64
N ASP A 398 -14.82 -2.72 -19.13
CA ASP A 398 -14.59 -3.73 -20.18
C ASP A 398 -14.03 -5.03 -19.64
N ARG A 399 -14.88 -6.07 -19.65
CA ARG A 399 -14.52 -7.44 -19.22
C ARG A 399 -13.38 -8.03 -20.06
N LYS A 400 -13.31 -7.72 -21.35
CA LYS A 400 -12.26 -8.24 -22.23
C LYS A 400 -10.87 -7.79 -21.78
N THR A 401 -10.76 -6.54 -21.35
CA THR A 401 -9.51 -5.98 -20.84
C THR A 401 -9.11 -6.62 -19.50
N ILE A 402 -10.07 -7.12 -18.70
CA ILE A 402 -9.76 -7.90 -17.47
C ILE A 402 -9.04 -9.21 -17.82
N TYR A 403 -9.51 -9.95 -18.84
CA TYR A 403 -8.80 -11.15 -19.30
C TYR A 403 -7.37 -10.82 -19.76
N GLN A 404 -7.18 -9.70 -20.47
CA GLN A 404 -5.86 -9.28 -20.91
C GLN A 404 -4.95 -8.93 -19.76
N ALA A 405 -5.46 -8.26 -18.72
CA ALA A 405 -4.69 -7.98 -17.50
C ALA A 405 -4.24 -9.28 -16.82
N ALA A 406 -5.16 -10.23 -16.65
CA ALA A 406 -4.84 -11.54 -16.05
C ALA A 406 -3.86 -12.37 -16.88
N MET A 407 -3.98 -12.35 -18.23
CA MET A 407 -3.07 -13.03 -19.15
C MET A 407 -1.66 -12.45 -19.17
N LEU A 408 -1.51 -11.17 -18.83
CA LEU A 408 -0.23 -10.47 -18.80
C LEU A 408 0.35 -10.31 -17.40
N ASP A 409 -0.38 -10.79 -16.39
CA ASP A 409 0.21 -10.94 -15.05
C ASP A 409 1.29 -12.03 -15.08
N PRO A 410 2.54 -11.73 -14.69
CA PRO A 410 3.66 -12.64 -14.91
C PRO A 410 3.55 -13.96 -14.17
N HIS A 411 2.98 -13.96 -12.96
CA HIS A 411 2.80 -15.18 -12.18
C HIS A 411 1.67 -16.04 -12.72
N THR A 412 0.51 -15.44 -12.98
CA THR A 412 -0.66 -16.13 -13.55
C THR A 412 -0.34 -16.76 -14.93
N ALA A 413 0.32 -15.99 -15.81
CA ALA A 413 0.69 -16.45 -17.14
C ALA A 413 1.73 -17.61 -17.14
N ALA A 414 2.57 -17.66 -16.12
CA ALA A 414 3.59 -18.72 -16.01
C ALA A 414 3.03 -20.06 -15.51
N GLU A 415 1.92 -20.03 -14.77
CA GLU A 415 1.35 -21.23 -14.13
C GLU A 415 0.12 -21.76 -14.87
N LEU A 416 -0.69 -20.90 -15.52
CA LEU A 416 -1.97 -21.29 -16.12
C LEU A 416 -1.98 -21.15 -17.65
N ASN A 417 -2.78 -21.97 -18.30
CA ASN A 417 -3.06 -21.80 -19.72
C ASN A 417 -4.18 -20.77 -19.94
N ILE A 418 -4.31 -20.28 -21.18
CA ILE A 418 -5.25 -19.21 -21.55
C ILE A 418 -6.73 -19.53 -21.21
N LYS A 419 -7.14 -20.80 -21.31
CA LYS A 419 -8.53 -21.20 -21.02
C LYS A 419 -8.82 -21.15 -19.54
N ASP A 420 -7.87 -21.64 -18.73
CA ASP A 420 -7.98 -21.63 -17.27
C ASP A 420 -7.97 -20.20 -16.74
N ILE A 421 -7.15 -19.30 -17.32
CA ILE A 421 -7.14 -17.88 -16.96
C ILE A 421 -8.51 -17.25 -17.22
N CYS A 422 -9.10 -17.46 -18.41
CA CYS A 422 -10.43 -16.93 -18.72
C CYS A 422 -11.50 -17.48 -17.76
N SER A 423 -11.51 -18.81 -17.54
CA SER A 423 -12.48 -19.45 -16.64
C SER A 423 -12.34 -18.98 -15.20
N MET A 424 -11.10 -18.80 -14.71
CA MET A 424 -10.82 -18.26 -13.39
C MET A 424 -11.33 -16.82 -13.24
N VAL A 425 -11.10 -15.96 -14.23
CA VAL A 425 -11.61 -14.58 -14.25
C VAL A 425 -13.14 -14.57 -14.22
N ASP A 426 -13.79 -15.43 -15.01
CA ASP A 426 -15.24 -15.55 -15.04
C ASP A 426 -15.80 -15.98 -13.67
N GLU A 427 -15.17 -16.98 -13.05
CA GLU A 427 -15.58 -17.47 -11.73
C GLU A 427 -15.37 -16.40 -10.66
N LEU A 428 -14.25 -15.65 -10.69
CA LEU A 428 -13.97 -14.55 -9.77
C LEU A 428 -15.02 -13.42 -9.90
N ILE A 429 -15.32 -12.98 -11.13
CA ILE A 429 -16.33 -11.93 -11.36
C ILE A 429 -17.70 -12.38 -10.84
N ALA A 430 -18.08 -13.62 -11.12
CA ALA A 430 -19.36 -14.17 -10.66
C ALA A 430 -19.43 -14.29 -9.12
N ALA A 431 -18.34 -14.75 -8.48
CA ALA A 431 -18.30 -14.96 -7.04
C ALA A 431 -18.25 -13.64 -6.25
N HIS A 432 -17.66 -12.59 -6.81
CA HIS A 432 -17.68 -11.26 -6.19
C HIS A 432 -19.05 -10.56 -6.27
N GLY A 433 -19.97 -11.04 -7.10
CA GLY A 433 -21.37 -10.57 -7.15
C GLY A 433 -21.46 -9.04 -7.34
N ASP A 434 -22.16 -8.38 -6.42
CA ASP A 434 -22.46 -6.94 -6.51
C ASP A 434 -21.21 -6.04 -6.60
N TYR A 435 -20.08 -6.48 -6.06
CA TYR A 435 -18.82 -5.73 -6.18
C TYR A 435 -18.27 -5.67 -7.61
N MET A 436 -18.74 -6.58 -8.49
CA MET A 436 -18.25 -6.73 -9.87
C MET A 436 -19.37 -6.69 -10.93
N ASN A 437 -20.60 -6.35 -10.56
CA ASN A 437 -21.77 -6.32 -11.47
C ASN A 437 -21.55 -5.48 -12.72
N MET A 438 -20.74 -4.43 -12.63
CA MET A 438 -20.43 -3.55 -13.75
C MET A 438 -19.56 -4.18 -14.85
N TYR A 439 -19.02 -5.38 -14.61
CA TYR A 439 -18.19 -6.14 -15.55
C TYR A 439 -18.86 -7.46 -16.02
N GLN A 440 -20.10 -7.70 -15.62
CA GLN A 440 -20.88 -8.90 -15.99
C GLN A 440 -21.37 -8.88 -17.44
#